data_273a53b389a3a18a09011d9f7ead61a5
#
_entry.id   273a53b389a3a18a09011d9f7ead61a5
#
_cell.length_a   1.000
_cell.length_b   1.000
_cell.length_c   1.000
_cell.angle_alpha   90.00
_cell.angle_beta   90.00
_cell.angle_gamma   90.00
#
_symmetry.space_group_name_H-M   'P 1'
#
loop_
_entity.id
_entity.type
_entity.pdbx_description
1 polymer ?
#
loop_
_entity_poly.entity_id
_entity_poly.type
_entity_poly.pdbx_seq_one_letter_code
_entity_poly.pdbx_strand_id
1 'polypeptide(L)'
;MLLYDSPVSGNCYKVRLLLAHLGIPYERQTVDVIDRSNRRELLGKLNPGLRVPTLVLDDGRSLGESGAILWYFGDGTRFVPEDRYLRAQVLQWMFFEQYDLEPAIAVVRFWVAYSGRPEAFEPERPAKMKAGERVLRTLDEHLDGRDYVVGDSLTLADIALYGYTHVAGEGGFSLGPHAAVRAWLDRVASEPGHVPIDA
;
A
#
# COMPACT_ATOMS: atom_id res chain seq x y z
N MET A 1 18.35 -5.85 8.55
CA MET A 1 16.99 -6.36 8.25
C MET A 1 16.90 -6.77 6.79
N LEU A 2 16.07 -7.78 6.46
CA LEU A 2 15.87 -8.25 5.09
C LEU A 2 14.38 -8.17 4.72
N LEU A 3 14.04 -7.40 3.67
CA LEU A 3 12.69 -7.30 3.12
C LEU A 3 12.54 -8.24 1.92
N TYR A 4 11.69 -9.23 2.04
CA TYR A 4 11.20 -10.00 0.90
C TYR A 4 10.15 -9.17 0.17
N ASP A 5 10.49 -8.74 -1.04
CA ASP A 5 9.87 -7.65 -1.76
C ASP A 5 9.51 -8.03 -3.20
N SER A 6 8.62 -7.27 -3.80
CA SER A 6 8.38 -7.27 -5.24
C SER A 6 8.25 -5.83 -5.74
N PRO A 7 9.02 -5.43 -6.76
CA PRO A 7 9.03 -4.05 -7.26
C PRO A 7 7.64 -3.53 -7.68
N VAL A 8 6.80 -4.43 -8.23
CA VAL A 8 5.45 -4.07 -8.71
C VAL A 8 4.38 -4.06 -7.62
N SER A 9 4.69 -4.53 -6.41
CA SER A 9 3.73 -4.65 -5.32
C SER A 9 3.55 -3.34 -4.58
N GLY A 10 2.34 -2.78 -4.59
CA GLY A 10 1.99 -1.62 -3.77
C GLY A 10 2.11 -1.90 -2.26
N ASN A 11 1.82 -3.14 -1.81
CA ASN A 11 2.01 -3.53 -0.42
C ASN A 11 3.48 -3.50 0.01
N CYS A 12 4.38 -3.94 -0.85
CA CYS A 12 5.82 -3.82 -0.60
C CYS A 12 6.27 -2.36 -0.64
N TYR A 13 5.73 -1.60 -1.58
CA TYR A 13 6.03 -0.18 -1.71
C TYR A 13 5.66 0.62 -0.46
N LYS A 14 4.52 0.35 0.18
CA LYS A 14 4.17 0.97 1.47
C LYS A 14 5.30 0.86 2.49
N VAL A 15 5.89 -0.33 2.60
CA VAL A 15 7.00 -0.59 3.54
C VAL A 15 8.25 0.18 3.12
N ARG A 16 8.62 0.12 1.83
CA ARG A 16 9.77 0.87 1.31
C ARG A 16 9.62 2.37 1.54
N LEU A 17 8.44 2.92 1.28
CA LEU A 17 8.15 4.34 1.47
C LEU A 17 8.30 4.76 2.93
N LEU A 18 7.74 4.00 3.88
CA LEU A 18 7.90 4.30 5.31
C LEU A 18 9.36 4.21 5.76
N LEU A 19 10.08 3.14 5.38
CA LEU A 19 11.48 2.96 5.75
C LEU A 19 12.36 4.08 5.19
N ALA A 20 12.08 4.55 3.96
CA ALA A 20 12.76 5.69 3.37
C ALA A 20 12.52 6.99 4.17
N HIS A 21 11.26 7.28 4.52
CA HIS A 21 10.91 8.43 5.37
C HIS A 21 11.56 8.39 6.76
N LEU A 22 11.79 7.19 7.30
CA LEU A 22 12.46 7.00 8.60
C LEU A 22 13.99 6.94 8.48
N GLY A 23 14.54 6.89 7.27
CA GLY A 23 15.98 6.72 7.05
C GLY A 23 16.51 5.36 7.54
N ILE A 24 15.68 4.33 7.56
CA ILE A 24 16.03 3.00 8.06
C ILE A 24 16.57 2.14 6.93
N PRO A 25 17.84 1.69 7.00
CA PRO A 25 18.44 0.84 5.97
C PRO A 25 17.95 -0.61 6.05
N TYR A 26 17.80 -1.26 4.91
CA TYR A 26 17.41 -2.65 4.79
C TYR A 26 17.97 -3.28 3.51
N GLU A 27 18.09 -4.60 3.49
CA GLU A 27 18.39 -5.38 2.29
C GLU A 27 17.09 -5.85 1.62
N ARG A 28 17.12 -6.12 0.31
CA ARG A 28 15.96 -6.59 -0.45
C ARG A 28 16.23 -7.95 -1.07
N GLN A 29 15.25 -8.86 -0.93
CA GLN A 29 15.19 -10.13 -1.64
C GLN A 29 13.94 -10.15 -2.52
N THR A 30 14.11 -10.23 -3.83
CA THR A 30 12.97 -10.28 -4.76
C THR A 30 12.23 -11.61 -4.67
N VAL A 31 10.90 -11.51 -4.58
CA VAL A 31 9.96 -12.63 -4.66
C VAL A 31 9.07 -12.43 -5.88
N ASP A 32 8.97 -13.46 -6.73
CA ASP A 32 8.10 -13.40 -7.89
C ASP A 32 6.62 -13.45 -7.47
N VAL A 33 5.89 -12.38 -7.80
CA VAL A 33 4.45 -12.29 -7.51
C VAL A 33 3.58 -12.67 -8.70
N ILE A 34 4.17 -12.85 -9.89
CA ILE A 34 3.48 -13.16 -11.14
C ILE A 34 3.35 -14.67 -11.27
N ASP A 35 4.46 -15.40 -11.42
CA ASP A 35 4.44 -16.86 -11.54
C ASP A 35 4.38 -17.59 -10.19
N ARG A 36 4.79 -16.93 -9.11
CA ARG A 36 4.78 -17.43 -7.72
C ARG A 36 5.70 -18.62 -7.46
N SER A 37 6.62 -18.92 -8.36
CA SER A 37 7.43 -20.12 -8.36
C SER A 37 8.33 -20.26 -7.12
N ASN A 38 8.94 -19.16 -6.68
CA ASN A 38 9.91 -19.16 -5.59
C ASN A 38 9.32 -18.87 -4.18
N ARG A 39 8.02 -18.62 -4.08
CA ARG A 39 7.39 -18.17 -2.80
C ARG A 39 7.54 -19.17 -1.66
N ARG A 40 7.29 -20.46 -1.93
CA ARG A 40 7.36 -21.50 -0.90
C ARG A 40 8.79 -21.70 -0.38
N GLU A 41 9.75 -21.65 -1.27
CA GLU A 41 11.15 -21.76 -0.92
C GLU A 41 11.61 -20.59 -0.04
N LEU A 42 11.32 -19.36 -0.48
CA LEU A 42 11.78 -18.15 0.20
C LEU A 42 10.98 -17.83 1.48
N LEU A 43 9.67 -18.04 1.47
CA LEU A 43 8.78 -17.55 2.52
C LEU A 43 8.21 -18.65 3.44
N GLY A 44 8.31 -19.92 3.08
CA GLY A 44 7.56 -21.00 3.73
C GLY A 44 7.80 -21.14 5.22
N LYS A 45 8.97 -20.74 5.73
CA LYS A 45 9.32 -20.75 7.16
C LYS A 45 9.12 -19.39 7.83
N LEU A 46 8.92 -18.32 7.05
CA LEU A 46 8.88 -16.94 7.52
C LEU A 46 7.47 -16.39 7.59
N ASN A 47 6.62 -16.75 6.62
CA ASN A 47 5.27 -16.27 6.49
C ASN A 47 4.35 -17.38 5.99
N PRO A 48 3.47 -17.93 6.83
CA PRO A 48 2.54 -19.00 6.42
C PRO A 48 1.62 -18.62 5.26
N GLY A 49 1.32 -17.31 5.09
CA GLY A 49 0.53 -16.79 3.98
C GLY A 49 1.25 -16.76 2.64
N LEU A 50 2.57 -16.99 2.62
CA LEU A 50 3.43 -16.93 1.43
C LEU A 50 3.25 -15.64 0.63
N ARG A 51 3.06 -14.50 1.32
CA ARG A 51 2.80 -13.18 0.73
C ARG A 51 3.99 -12.25 0.93
N VAL A 52 4.08 -11.26 0.08
CA VAL A 52 4.97 -10.11 0.22
C VAL A 52 4.13 -8.86 0.54
N PRO A 53 4.68 -7.90 1.33
CA PRO A 53 5.98 -7.95 1.97
C PRO A 53 6.08 -8.97 3.09
N THR A 54 7.26 -9.53 3.29
CA THR A 54 7.65 -10.23 4.51
C THR A 54 9.00 -9.66 4.95
N LEU A 55 9.08 -9.20 6.19
CA LEU A 55 10.27 -8.60 6.76
C LEU A 55 10.91 -9.53 7.77
N VAL A 56 12.24 -9.72 7.70
CA VAL A 56 13.02 -10.39 8.72
C VAL A 56 13.87 -9.35 9.46
N LEU A 57 13.65 -9.25 10.77
CA LEU A 57 14.38 -8.36 11.65
C LEU A 57 15.81 -8.86 11.91
N ASP A 58 16.68 -8.03 12.47
CA ASP A 58 18.08 -8.39 12.75
C ASP A 58 18.21 -9.52 13.80
N ASP A 59 17.20 -9.70 14.63
CA ASP A 59 17.14 -10.82 15.60
C ASP A 59 16.53 -12.11 15.02
N GLY A 60 16.22 -12.13 13.72
CA GLY A 60 15.71 -13.29 12.99
C GLY A 60 14.18 -13.47 13.06
N ARG A 61 13.44 -12.65 13.83
CA ARG A 61 11.97 -12.69 13.83
C ARG A 61 11.42 -12.14 12.52
N SER A 62 10.32 -12.73 12.04
CA SER A 62 9.65 -12.29 10.82
C SER A 62 8.31 -11.62 11.08
N LEU A 63 7.98 -10.63 10.25
CA LEU A 63 6.68 -9.98 10.19
C LEU A 63 6.12 -10.09 8.77
N GLY A 64 4.87 -10.52 8.66
CA GLY A 64 4.05 -10.41 7.46
C GLY A 64 3.04 -9.26 7.60
N GLU A 65 2.22 -9.06 6.54
CA GLU A 65 1.22 -8.01 6.41
C GLU A 65 1.82 -6.59 6.38
N SER A 66 1.62 -5.88 5.28
CA SER A 66 2.18 -4.53 5.11
C SER A 66 1.72 -3.57 6.22
N GLY A 67 0.44 -3.63 6.62
CA GLY A 67 -0.10 -2.80 7.70
C GLY A 67 0.56 -3.07 9.06
N ALA A 68 0.87 -4.35 9.37
CA ALA A 68 1.56 -4.70 10.60
C ALA A 68 3.02 -4.21 10.60
N ILE A 69 3.70 -4.31 9.45
CA ILE A 69 5.06 -3.79 9.29
C ILE A 69 5.07 -2.26 9.41
N LEU A 70 4.13 -1.58 8.76
CA LEU A 70 3.97 -0.12 8.90
C LEU A 70 3.78 0.28 10.35
N TRP A 71 2.89 -0.42 11.08
CA TRP A 71 2.63 -0.12 12.47
C TRP A 71 3.86 -0.35 13.36
N TYR A 72 4.59 -1.44 13.12
CA TYR A 72 5.80 -1.78 13.89
C TYR A 72 6.86 -0.68 13.83
N PHE A 73 7.07 -0.06 12.67
CA PHE A 73 8.07 1.01 12.52
C PHE A 73 7.51 2.41 12.76
N GLY A 74 6.22 2.60 12.53
CA GLY A 74 5.60 3.92 12.65
C GLY A 74 5.16 4.29 14.06
N ASP A 75 4.88 3.30 14.93
CA ASP A 75 4.46 3.58 16.31
C ASP A 75 5.57 4.29 17.09
N GLY A 76 5.18 5.34 17.80
CA GLY A 76 6.14 6.20 18.50
C GLY A 76 6.92 7.18 17.60
N THR A 77 6.58 7.28 16.31
CA THR A 77 7.13 8.27 15.37
C THR A 77 6.08 9.30 14.97
N ARG A 78 6.49 10.31 14.17
CA ARG A 78 5.58 11.34 13.63
C ARG A 78 4.44 10.78 12.75
N PHE A 79 4.53 9.54 12.30
CA PHE A 79 3.55 8.90 11.42
C PHE A 79 2.35 8.30 12.16
N VAL A 80 2.40 8.26 13.50
CA VAL A 80 1.28 7.85 14.37
C VAL A 80 1.07 8.94 15.42
N PRO A 81 -0.05 9.70 15.35
CA PRO A 81 -0.35 10.75 16.31
C PRO A 81 -0.36 10.25 17.77
N GLU A 82 -0.04 11.11 18.73
CA GLU A 82 -0.14 10.77 20.15
C GLU A 82 -1.60 10.69 20.64
N ASP A 83 -2.49 11.50 20.08
CA ASP A 83 -3.91 11.51 20.42
C ASP A 83 -4.55 10.16 20.14
N ARG A 84 -5.22 9.60 21.16
CA ARG A 84 -5.82 8.27 21.08
C ARG A 84 -6.87 8.13 19.99
N TYR A 85 -7.65 9.18 19.74
CA TYR A 85 -8.70 9.16 18.72
C TYR A 85 -8.09 9.18 17.32
N LEU A 86 -7.11 10.06 17.10
CA LEU A 86 -6.41 10.13 15.82
C LEU A 86 -5.65 8.82 15.51
N ARG A 87 -5.04 8.17 16.53
CA ARG A 87 -4.45 6.83 16.38
C ARG A 87 -5.47 5.80 15.89
N ALA A 88 -6.67 5.83 16.46
CA ALA A 88 -7.75 4.92 16.04
C ALA A 88 -8.21 5.24 14.59
N GLN A 89 -8.23 6.51 14.19
CA GLN A 89 -8.52 6.89 12.80
C GLN A 89 -7.43 6.43 11.83
N VAL A 90 -6.15 6.48 12.19
CA VAL A 90 -5.07 5.92 11.37
C VAL A 90 -5.33 4.44 11.11
N LEU A 91 -5.62 3.65 12.14
CA LEU A 91 -5.95 2.23 11.99
C LEU A 91 -7.22 2.02 11.17
N GLN A 92 -8.26 2.84 11.37
CA GLN A 92 -9.49 2.77 10.59
C GLN A 92 -9.22 2.89 9.10
N TRP A 93 -8.40 3.87 8.68
CA TRP A 93 -8.06 4.09 7.28
C TRP A 93 -7.10 3.03 6.72
N MET A 94 -6.20 2.49 7.54
CA MET A 94 -5.38 1.32 7.16
C MET A 94 -6.25 0.07 6.93
N PHE A 95 -7.29 -0.14 7.75
CA PHE A 95 -8.25 -1.22 7.52
C PHE A 95 -9.15 -0.97 6.30
N PHE A 96 -9.57 0.27 6.07
CA PHE A 96 -10.29 0.63 4.85
C PHE A 96 -9.46 0.35 3.60
N GLU A 97 -8.18 0.66 3.64
CA GLU A 97 -7.25 0.32 2.57
C GLU A 97 -7.20 -1.20 2.34
N GLN A 98 -6.98 -1.97 3.38
CA GLN A 98 -6.81 -3.42 3.29
C GLN A 98 -8.11 -4.14 2.89
N TYR A 99 -9.27 -3.66 3.34
CA TYR A 99 -10.55 -4.35 3.17
C TYR A 99 -11.34 -3.87 1.94
N ASP A 100 -11.26 -2.59 1.60
CA ASP A 100 -12.04 -2.00 0.51
C ASP A 100 -11.17 -1.63 -0.71
N LEU A 101 -10.06 -0.93 -0.50
CA LEU A 101 -9.23 -0.40 -1.59
C LEU A 101 -8.41 -1.51 -2.28
N GLU A 102 -7.60 -2.23 -1.53
CA GLU A 102 -6.72 -3.27 -2.09
C GLU A 102 -7.51 -4.34 -2.85
N PRO A 103 -8.60 -4.95 -2.31
CA PRO A 103 -9.35 -5.98 -3.02
C PRO A 103 -10.01 -5.52 -4.32
N ALA A 104 -10.15 -4.23 -4.51
CA ALA A 104 -10.70 -3.64 -5.74
C ALA A 104 -9.56 -3.17 -6.65
N ILE A 105 -8.83 -2.13 -6.25
CA ILE A 105 -7.86 -1.42 -7.10
C ILE A 105 -6.61 -2.27 -7.37
N ALA A 106 -6.01 -2.84 -6.32
CA ALA A 106 -4.79 -3.64 -6.48
C ALA A 106 -5.03 -4.91 -7.31
N VAL A 107 -6.17 -5.55 -7.11
CA VAL A 107 -6.55 -6.76 -7.83
C VAL A 107 -6.75 -6.46 -9.32
N VAL A 108 -7.49 -5.41 -9.68
CA VAL A 108 -7.71 -5.04 -11.08
C VAL A 108 -6.39 -4.59 -11.73
N ARG A 109 -5.57 -3.80 -11.01
CA ARG A 109 -4.24 -3.44 -11.48
C ARG A 109 -3.40 -4.67 -11.82
N PHE A 110 -3.39 -5.68 -10.93
CA PHE A 110 -2.67 -6.92 -11.20
C PHE A 110 -3.20 -7.64 -12.44
N TRP A 111 -4.51 -7.74 -12.59
CA TRP A 111 -5.13 -8.39 -13.76
C TRP A 111 -4.77 -7.71 -15.07
N VAL A 112 -4.82 -6.38 -15.11
CA VAL A 112 -4.62 -5.59 -16.33
C VAL A 112 -3.14 -5.47 -16.67
N ALA A 113 -2.30 -5.11 -15.72
CA ALA A 113 -0.93 -4.73 -15.99
C ALA A 113 0.09 -5.89 -15.89
N TYR A 114 -0.21 -6.94 -15.10
CA TYR A 114 0.82 -7.93 -14.73
C TYR A 114 0.44 -9.40 -14.98
N SER A 115 -0.84 -9.76 -15.10
CA SER A 115 -1.26 -11.17 -15.22
C SER A 115 -0.83 -11.83 -16.55
N GLY A 116 -0.57 -11.04 -17.58
CA GLY A 116 -0.30 -11.52 -18.93
C GLY A 116 -1.53 -12.11 -19.65
N ARG A 117 -2.70 -12.16 -18.98
CA ARG A 117 -3.96 -12.71 -19.50
C ARG A 117 -5.17 -11.98 -18.92
N PRO A 118 -5.33 -10.67 -19.18
CA PRO A 118 -6.40 -9.87 -18.59
C PRO A 118 -7.81 -10.39 -18.94
N GLU A 119 -7.98 -11.03 -20.09
CA GLU A 119 -9.23 -11.61 -20.54
C GLU A 119 -9.78 -12.70 -19.62
N ALA A 120 -8.91 -13.40 -18.88
CA ALA A 120 -9.32 -14.43 -17.92
C ALA A 120 -10.15 -13.86 -16.75
N PHE A 121 -10.08 -12.54 -16.53
CA PHE A 121 -10.72 -11.85 -15.40
C PHE A 121 -11.90 -10.96 -15.83
N GLU A 122 -12.25 -10.94 -17.12
CA GLU A 122 -13.37 -10.13 -17.63
C GLU A 122 -14.72 -10.38 -16.93
N PRO A 123 -15.09 -11.59 -16.50
CA PRO A 123 -16.35 -11.79 -15.79
C PRO A 123 -16.44 -11.08 -14.44
N GLU A 124 -15.33 -10.97 -13.71
CA GLU A 124 -15.29 -10.36 -12.37
C GLU A 124 -14.90 -8.88 -12.38
N ARG A 125 -14.22 -8.44 -13.44
CA ARG A 125 -13.67 -7.08 -13.55
C ARG A 125 -14.71 -5.98 -13.37
N PRO A 126 -15.93 -6.02 -13.96
CA PRO A 126 -16.91 -4.94 -13.80
C PRO A 126 -17.34 -4.72 -12.34
N ALA A 127 -17.48 -5.79 -11.56
CA ALA A 127 -17.82 -5.68 -10.14
C ALA A 127 -16.68 -5.03 -9.34
N LYS A 128 -15.42 -5.40 -9.63
CA LYS A 128 -14.24 -4.81 -9.00
C LYS A 128 -14.03 -3.36 -9.41
N MET A 129 -14.23 -3.01 -10.68
CA MET A 129 -14.19 -1.63 -11.16
C MET A 129 -15.22 -0.77 -10.41
N LYS A 130 -16.48 -1.22 -10.32
CA LYS A 130 -17.53 -0.51 -9.56
C LYS A 130 -17.16 -0.33 -8.08
N ALA A 131 -16.56 -1.33 -7.46
CA ALA A 131 -16.08 -1.24 -6.08
C ALA A 131 -14.95 -0.21 -5.94
N GLY A 132 -13.97 -0.23 -6.83
CA GLY A 132 -12.85 0.71 -6.84
C GLY A 132 -13.29 2.15 -7.06
N GLU A 133 -14.22 2.40 -7.98
CA GLU A 133 -14.81 3.74 -8.18
C GLU A 133 -15.52 4.26 -6.92
N ARG A 134 -16.21 3.39 -6.20
CA ARG A 134 -16.83 3.75 -4.91
C ARG A 134 -15.77 4.14 -3.88
N VAL A 135 -14.70 3.35 -3.79
CA VAL A 135 -13.58 3.59 -2.85
C VAL A 135 -12.90 4.93 -3.16
N LEU A 136 -12.58 5.19 -4.44
CA LEU A 136 -11.99 6.47 -4.85
C LEU A 136 -12.88 7.66 -4.53
N ARG A 137 -14.19 7.53 -4.72
CA ARG A 137 -15.15 8.57 -4.35
C ARG A 137 -15.17 8.81 -2.84
N THR A 138 -15.23 7.75 -2.03
CA THR A 138 -15.20 7.87 -0.56
C THR A 138 -13.91 8.56 -0.09
N LEU A 139 -12.78 8.24 -0.69
CA LEU A 139 -11.50 8.88 -0.37
C LEU A 139 -11.49 10.35 -0.81
N ASP A 140 -12.01 10.67 -2.00
CA ASP A 140 -12.09 12.02 -2.53
C ASP A 140 -12.99 12.92 -1.66
N GLU A 141 -14.17 12.42 -1.29
CA GLU A 141 -15.10 13.12 -0.38
C GLU A 141 -14.48 13.36 1.00
N HIS A 142 -13.71 12.40 1.51
CA HIS A 142 -13.03 12.56 2.79
C HIS A 142 -11.89 13.58 2.74
N LEU A 143 -11.14 13.62 1.64
CA LEU A 143 -10.01 14.52 1.44
C LEU A 143 -10.43 15.95 1.05
N ASP A 144 -11.71 16.19 0.76
CA ASP A 144 -12.19 17.53 0.43
C ASP A 144 -11.96 18.50 1.61
N GLY A 145 -11.17 19.54 1.35
CA GLY A 145 -10.72 20.49 2.37
C GLY A 145 -9.69 19.97 3.38
N ARG A 146 -9.06 18.82 3.11
CA ARG A 146 -8.02 18.22 3.96
C ARG A 146 -6.71 18.04 3.20
N ASP A 147 -5.60 18.23 3.90
CA ASP A 147 -4.27 17.99 3.36
C ASP A 147 -3.84 16.52 3.47
N TYR A 148 -4.26 15.84 4.53
CA TYR A 148 -3.94 14.43 4.81
C TYR A 148 -5.17 13.67 5.28
N VAL A 149 -5.09 12.35 5.25
CA VAL A 149 -6.21 11.46 5.61
C VAL A 149 -6.58 11.58 7.09
N VAL A 150 -5.58 11.76 7.96
CA VAL A 150 -5.79 11.92 9.41
C VAL A 150 -4.93 13.05 9.94
N GLY A 151 -5.57 14.03 10.61
CA GLY A 151 -4.86 15.19 11.18
C GLY A 151 -4.28 16.10 10.09
N ASP A 152 -3.19 16.79 10.44
CA ASP A 152 -2.61 17.85 9.62
C ASP A 152 -1.20 17.49 9.08
N SER A 153 -0.83 16.23 9.11
CA SER A 153 0.48 15.75 8.66
C SER A 153 0.41 14.31 8.12
N LEU A 154 1.41 13.93 7.33
CA LEU A 154 1.54 12.58 6.77
C LEU A 154 1.55 11.52 7.87
N THR A 155 0.64 10.54 7.78
CA THR A 155 0.49 9.44 8.71
C THR A 155 0.65 8.07 8.01
N LEU A 156 0.63 6.98 8.80
CA LEU A 156 0.59 5.62 8.23
C LEU A 156 -0.66 5.38 7.38
N ALA A 157 -1.77 6.09 7.63
CA ALA A 157 -2.98 5.99 6.81
C ALA A 157 -2.72 6.49 5.40
N ASP A 158 -2.02 7.62 5.26
CA ASP A 158 -1.65 8.17 3.96
C ASP A 158 -0.70 7.22 3.21
N ILE A 159 0.34 6.72 3.88
CA ILE A 159 1.29 5.77 3.28
C ILE A 159 0.58 4.49 2.82
N ALA A 160 -0.34 3.95 3.61
CA ALA A 160 -1.09 2.77 3.26
C ALA A 160 -1.96 2.99 2.02
N LEU A 161 -2.78 4.05 2.01
CA LEU A 161 -3.68 4.38 0.91
C LEU A 161 -2.93 4.78 -0.36
N TYR A 162 -1.83 5.53 -0.21
CA TYR A 162 -1.00 5.94 -1.34
C TYR A 162 -0.47 4.75 -2.13
N GLY A 163 -0.13 3.64 -1.44
CA GLY A 163 0.50 2.46 -2.01
C GLY A 163 -0.16 1.91 -3.28
N TYR A 164 -1.47 2.03 -3.42
CA TYR A 164 -2.19 1.59 -4.62
C TYR A 164 -2.96 2.71 -5.30
N THR A 165 -3.31 3.78 -4.60
CA THR A 165 -4.08 4.88 -5.23
C THR A 165 -3.26 5.59 -6.30
N HIS A 166 -1.95 5.82 -6.09
CA HIS A 166 -1.10 6.53 -7.04
C HIS A 166 -0.90 5.78 -8.37
N VAL A 167 -1.06 4.46 -8.37
CA VAL A 167 -0.97 3.60 -9.56
C VAL A 167 -2.32 3.03 -10.02
N ALA A 168 -3.44 3.56 -9.52
CA ALA A 168 -4.78 3.10 -9.88
C ALA A 168 -5.04 3.17 -11.40
N GLY A 169 -4.44 4.13 -12.08
CA GLY A 169 -4.52 4.27 -13.53
C GLY A 169 -4.02 3.05 -14.32
N GLU A 170 -3.05 2.29 -13.79
CA GLU A 170 -2.56 1.06 -14.43
C GLU A 170 -3.64 -0.04 -14.49
N GLY A 171 -4.63 0.00 -13.58
CA GLY A 171 -5.81 -0.85 -13.61
C GLY A 171 -6.96 -0.31 -14.45
N GLY A 172 -6.81 0.90 -15.03
CA GLY A 172 -7.84 1.57 -15.82
C GLY A 172 -8.80 2.45 -15.01
N PHE A 173 -8.52 2.72 -13.73
CA PHE A 173 -9.28 3.69 -12.95
C PHE A 173 -8.91 5.12 -13.32
N SER A 174 -9.92 5.97 -13.51
CA SER A 174 -9.69 7.39 -13.79
C SER A 174 -9.64 8.21 -12.51
N LEU A 175 -8.53 8.89 -12.27
CA LEU A 175 -8.42 9.87 -11.18
C LEU A 175 -8.90 11.27 -11.62
N GLY A 176 -9.26 11.47 -12.89
CA GLY A 176 -9.72 12.74 -13.42
C GLY A 176 -10.87 13.38 -12.62
N PRO A 177 -11.93 12.65 -12.24
CA PRO A 177 -13.03 13.16 -11.43
C PRO A 177 -12.70 13.48 -9.96
N HIS A 178 -11.59 12.94 -9.43
CA HIS A 178 -11.22 12.96 -8.02
C HIS A 178 -10.16 14.04 -7.74
N ALA A 179 -10.61 15.30 -7.62
CA ALA A 179 -9.70 16.45 -7.49
C ALA A 179 -8.94 16.47 -6.16
N ALA A 180 -9.62 16.12 -5.06
CA ALA A 180 -9.00 16.05 -3.73
C ALA A 180 -7.98 14.92 -3.63
N VAL A 181 -8.29 13.74 -4.19
CA VAL A 181 -7.33 12.62 -4.28
C VAL A 181 -6.09 13.03 -5.07
N ARG A 182 -6.23 13.69 -6.22
CA ARG A 182 -5.06 14.12 -7.00
C ARG A 182 -4.19 15.11 -6.23
N ALA A 183 -4.79 16.11 -5.60
CA ALA A 183 -4.05 17.09 -4.80
C ALA A 183 -3.31 16.42 -3.63
N TRP A 184 -3.94 15.44 -2.98
CA TRP A 184 -3.33 14.65 -1.92
C TRP A 184 -2.18 13.76 -2.46
N LEU A 185 -2.34 13.11 -3.60
CA LEU A 185 -1.28 12.31 -4.22
C LEU A 185 -0.04 13.18 -4.53
N ASP A 186 -0.24 14.37 -5.11
CA ASP A 186 0.84 15.31 -5.39
C ASP A 186 1.56 15.76 -4.11
N ARG A 187 0.79 15.98 -3.03
CA ARG A 187 1.35 16.36 -1.72
C ARG A 187 2.18 15.25 -1.12
N VAL A 188 1.67 14.01 -1.09
CA VAL A 188 2.43 12.85 -0.57
C VAL A 188 3.70 12.62 -1.41
N ALA A 189 3.62 12.77 -2.73
CA ALA A 189 4.78 12.65 -3.61
C ALA A 189 5.84 13.75 -3.38
N SER A 190 5.43 14.89 -2.86
CA SER A 190 6.32 16.04 -2.57
C SER A 190 6.92 15.98 -1.16
N GLU A 191 6.55 15.03 -0.32
CA GLU A 191 7.07 14.88 1.04
C GLU A 191 8.56 14.56 1.06
N PRO A 192 9.35 15.22 1.92
CA PRO A 192 10.75 14.87 2.10
C PRO A 192 10.93 13.40 2.47
N GLY A 193 11.81 12.70 1.75
CA GLY A 193 12.04 11.27 1.93
C GLY A 193 11.13 10.36 1.11
N HIS A 194 10.24 10.94 0.27
CA HIS A 194 9.48 10.16 -0.69
C HIS A 194 10.39 9.43 -1.68
N VAL A 195 10.09 8.19 -1.98
CA VAL A 195 10.73 7.39 -3.02
C VAL A 195 9.66 6.83 -3.96
N PRO A 196 9.89 6.75 -5.28
CA PRO A 196 8.91 6.18 -6.21
C PRO A 196 8.81 4.65 -6.07
N ILE A 197 7.75 4.06 -6.65
CA ILE A 197 7.47 2.61 -6.51
C ILE A 197 8.53 1.72 -7.18
N ASP A 198 9.25 2.25 -8.14
CA ASP A 198 10.30 1.57 -8.92
C ASP A 198 11.73 1.80 -8.38
N ALA A 199 11.86 2.50 -7.23
CA ALA A 199 13.15 2.73 -6.55
C ALA A 199 13.74 1.47 -5.92
#